data_ad32d533af19f20bafb86ad32b941713
#
_entry.id   ad32d533af19f20bafb86ad32b941713
#
_cell.length_a   1.000
_cell.length_b   1.000
_cell.length_c   1.000
_cell.angle_alpha   90.00
_cell.angle_beta   90.00
_cell.angle_gamma   90.00
#
_symmetry.space_group_name_H-M   'P 1'
#
loop_
_entity.id
_entity.type
_entity.pdbx_description
1 polymer ?
#
loop_
_entity_poly.entity_id
_entity_poly.type
_entity_poly.pdbx_seq_one_letter_code
_entity_poly.pdbx_strand_id
1 'polypeptide(L)'
;MPKSARNKTDPLDTFYDKTNDNPFHIEIGIDEAGRGPMFGRVYAAAVVLPKDNSFDHHEMKDSKRFHSEKKINEIADYIKNKSICWSVCYSDENEIDTINIRQATLKTMRECIKEIHTKLSTLNDLYKISLLLVDGNDFKPYMLFDTKTNAYQQLNHICIEGGDNKYTAIAAASILAKVERDLYIKKLCDENPELKEKYGLDKNKGYGTKQHLDGIRQYGISQWHRKTYGLCKNYTVSSSEISSEP
;
A
#
# COMPACT_ATOMS: atom_id res chain seq x y z
N MET A 1 18.77 -19.58 -17.09
CA MET A 1 19.67 -19.66 -15.92
C MET A 1 18.92 -19.16 -14.71
N PRO A 2 18.90 -19.87 -13.57
CA PRO A 2 18.27 -19.35 -12.36
C PRO A 2 19.05 -18.11 -11.90
N LYS A 3 18.36 -16.97 -11.76
CA LYS A 3 18.94 -15.77 -11.17
C LYS A 3 19.34 -16.12 -9.73
N SER A 4 20.62 -15.92 -9.37
CA SER A 4 21.11 -16.08 -8.00
C SER A 4 20.24 -15.25 -7.04
N ALA A 5 19.93 -15.80 -5.88
CA ALA A 5 19.22 -15.05 -4.85
C ALA A 5 20.04 -13.80 -4.49
N ARG A 6 19.42 -12.62 -4.60
CA ARG A 6 20.05 -11.34 -4.25
C ARG A 6 20.38 -11.33 -2.76
N ASN A 7 21.59 -10.87 -2.39
CA ASN A 7 21.93 -10.68 -1.00
C ASN A 7 21.12 -9.53 -0.40
N LYS A 8 20.70 -9.66 0.86
CA LYS A 8 19.92 -8.61 1.57
C LYS A 8 20.64 -7.25 1.70
N THR A 9 21.93 -7.22 1.42
CA THR A 9 22.79 -6.02 1.51
C THR A 9 23.01 -5.32 0.18
N ASP A 10 22.60 -5.94 -0.94
CA ASP A 10 22.77 -5.32 -2.26
C ASP A 10 21.83 -4.10 -2.41
N PRO A 11 22.30 -2.99 -3.02
CA PRO A 11 21.46 -1.84 -3.28
C PRO A 11 20.30 -2.21 -4.22
N LEU A 12 19.13 -1.59 -4.03
CA LEU A 12 17.97 -1.83 -4.89
C LEU A 12 18.24 -1.33 -6.32
N ASP A 13 17.63 -1.98 -7.32
CA ASP A 13 17.63 -1.47 -8.68
C ASP A 13 16.76 -0.20 -8.75
N THR A 14 17.26 0.82 -9.43
CA THR A 14 16.57 2.10 -9.56
C THR A 14 15.40 2.00 -10.53
N PHE A 15 15.60 1.32 -11.67
CA PHE A 15 14.62 1.14 -12.74
C PHE A 15 14.67 -0.27 -13.28
N TYR A 16 13.55 -0.75 -13.81
CA TYR A 16 13.46 -2.06 -14.47
C TYR A 16 14.11 -2.01 -15.87
N ASP A 17 13.72 -1.02 -16.68
CA ASP A 17 14.33 -0.77 -17.98
C ASP A 17 15.49 0.22 -17.84
N LYS A 18 16.69 -0.37 -17.67
CA LYS A 18 17.96 0.40 -17.53
C LYS A 18 18.45 0.99 -18.84
N THR A 19 17.81 0.67 -19.97
CA THR A 19 18.21 1.14 -21.30
C THR A 19 17.41 2.36 -21.75
N ASN A 20 16.32 2.66 -21.07
CA ASN A 20 15.44 3.77 -21.41
C ASN A 20 15.78 5.03 -20.61
N ASP A 21 16.61 5.88 -21.18
CA ASP A 21 17.02 7.16 -20.57
C ASP A 21 16.00 8.30 -20.76
N ASN A 22 14.88 8.05 -21.43
CA ASN A 22 13.87 9.09 -21.62
C ASN A 22 13.18 9.40 -20.27
N PRO A 23 13.32 10.64 -19.73
CA PRO A 23 12.77 11.02 -18.44
C PRO A 23 11.23 11.06 -18.42
N PHE A 24 10.59 11.13 -19.59
CA PHE A 24 9.13 11.13 -19.71
C PHE A 24 8.51 9.73 -19.84
N HIS A 25 9.32 8.68 -20.06
CA HIS A 25 8.87 7.30 -20.00
C HIS A 25 9.03 6.79 -18.57
N ILE A 26 7.96 6.75 -17.83
CA ILE A 26 7.98 6.49 -16.40
C ILE A 26 7.59 5.05 -16.05
N GLU A 27 8.20 4.55 -14.99
CA GLU A 27 7.81 3.33 -14.30
C GLU A 27 7.09 3.71 -13.00
N ILE A 28 6.03 2.98 -12.67
CA ILE A 28 5.27 3.16 -11.43
C ILE A 28 5.53 1.97 -10.54
N GLY A 29 6.11 2.18 -9.36
CA GLY A 29 6.19 1.16 -8.30
C GLY A 29 4.90 1.10 -7.51
N ILE A 30 4.39 -0.11 -7.26
CA ILE A 30 3.10 -0.34 -6.60
C ILE A 30 3.27 -1.43 -5.55
N ASP A 31 2.77 -1.17 -4.33
CA ASP A 31 2.74 -2.15 -3.23
C ASP A 31 1.53 -1.89 -2.33
N GLU A 32 1.24 -2.85 -1.44
CA GLU A 32 0.15 -2.76 -0.48
C GLU A 32 0.59 -3.04 0.96
N ALA A 33 -0.21 -2.56 1.91
CA ALA A 33 -0.09 -2.85 3.33
C ALA A 33 -1.43 -3.20 3.96
N GLY A 34 -1.43 -4.22 4.82
CA GLY A 34 -2.62 -4.54 5.59
C GLY A 34 -3.51 -5.62 5.01
N ARG A 35 -3.04 -6.54 4.17
CA ARG A 35 -3.83 -7.69 3.70
C ARG A 35 -4.09 -8.72 4.80
N GLY A 36 -3.09 -8.99 5.64
CA GLY A 36 -3.17 -10.05 6.66
C GLY A 36 -3.92 -9.73 7.95
N PRO A 37 -3.98 -8.49 8.45
CA PRO A 37 -4.69 -8.14 9.69
C PRO A 37 -6.19 -8.43 9.64
N MET A 38 -6.77 -8.75 10.80
CA MET A 38 -8.22 -8.93 11.00
C MET A 38 -8.95 -7.62 11.26
N PHE A 39 -8.25 -6.49 11.26
CA PHE A 39 -8.77 -5.18 11.65
C PHE A 39 -8.34 -4.09 10.68
N GLY A 40 -9.29 -3.21 10.33
CA GLY A 40 -9.05 -1.97 9.60
C GLY A 40 -8.79 -2.17 8.10
N ARG A 41 -8.45 -1.08 7.48
CA ARG A 41 -8.29 -0.90 6.02
C ARG A 41 -7.12 -1.67 5.44
N VAL A 42 -7.20 -1.99 4.15
CA VAL A 42 -6.05 -2.29 3.29
C VAL A 42 -5.66 -1.01 2.55
N TYR A 43 -4.38 -0.72 2.52
CA TYR A 43 -3.82 0.42 1.80
C TYR A 43 -2.99 -0.07 0.62
N ALA A 44 -3.01 0.66 -0.48
CA ALA A 44 -2.04 0.53 -1.56
C ALA A 44 -1.40 1.89 -1.82
N ALA A 45 -0.19 1.87 -2.35
CA ALA A 45 0.48 3.07 -2.81
C ALA A 45 1.07 2.86 -4.21
N ALA A 46 1.19 3.95 -4.94
CA ALA A 46 1.87 4.02 -6.22
C ALA A 46 2.85 5.20 -6.20
N VAL A 47 4.07 4.99 -6.67
CA VAL A 47 5.14 6.00 -6.64
C VAL A 47 5.86 6.06 -7.99
N VAL A 48 6.10 7.28 -8.47
CA VAL A 48 6.91 7.59 -9.65
C VAL A 48 8.17 8.30 -9.21
N LEU A 49 9.32 7.68 -9.40
CA LEU A 49 10.61 8.26 -9.05
C LEU A 49 11.25 8.95 -10.27
N PRO A 50 11.97 10.08 -10.07
CA PRO A 50 12.69 10.73 -11.14
C PRO A 50 13.87 9.88 -11.62
N LYS A 51 14.20 10.01 -12.92
CA LYS A 51 15.35 9.31 -13.53
C LYS A 51 16.68 10.09 -13.42
N ASP A 52 16.61 11.31 -12.91
CA ASP A 52 17.78 12.11 -12.62
C ASP A 52 18.31 11.90 -11.20
N ASN A 53 19.36 12.61 -10.82
CA ASN A 53 20.01 12.50 -9.51
C ASN A 53 19.29 13.30 -8.40
N SER A 54 18.03 13.73 -8.60
CA SER A 54 17.27 14.50 -7.62
C SER A 54 16.69 13.65 -6.49
N PHE A 55 16.70 12.32 -6.66
CA PHE A 55 16.22 11.36 -5.68
C PHE A 55 17.36 10.43 -5.21
N ASP A 56 17.57 10.35 -3.91
CA ASP A 56 18.54 9.42 -3.32
C ASP A 56 17.94 8.01 -3.16
N HIS A 57 18.24 7.15 -4.09
CA HIS A 57 17.77 5.76 -4.10
C HIS A 57 18.35 4.90 -2.96
N HIS A 58 19.48 5.30 -2.34
CA HIS A 58 20.10 4.54 -1.24
C HIS A 58 19.27 4.60 0.06
N GLU A 59 18.41 5.60 0.21
CA GLU A 59 17.47 5.68 1.34
C GLU A 59 16.34 4.64 1.25
N MET A 60 16.11 4.04 0.07
CA MET A 60 15.04 3.07 -0.14
C MET A 60 15.45 1.67 0.30
N LYS A 61 14.60 1.05 1.10
CA LYS A 61 14.71 -0.35 1.52
C LYS A 61 13.33 -0.86 1.92
N ASP A 62 13.18 -2.18 2.03
CA ASP A 62 11.96 -2.81 2.54
C ASP A 62 11.48 -2.13 3.83
N SER A 63 10.21 -1.74 3.86
CA SER A 63 9.58 -1.03 4.99
C SER A 63 9.69 -1.77 6.33
N LYS A 64 9.81 -3.11 6.31
CA LYS A 64 9.99 -3.97 7.49
C LYS A 64 11.40 -3.89 8.11
N ARG A 65 12.35 -3.30 7.40
CA ARG A 65 13.75 -3.12 7.86
C ARG A 65 13.97 -1.83 8.65
N PHE A 66 12.96 -0.98 8.76
CA PHE A 66 13.02 0.20 9.62
C PHE A 66 12.67 -0.19 11.06
N HIS A 67 13.59 0.06 11.98
CA HIS A 67 13.43 -0.26 13.41
C HIS A 67 12.86 0.91 14.24
N SER A 68 12.63 2.07 13.61
CA SER A 68 12.13 3.28 14.25
C SER A 68 10.97 3.87 13.45
N GLU A 69 9.84 4.10 14.13
CA GLU A 69 8.68 4.80 13.57
C GLU A 69 9.07 6.21 13.08
N LYS A 70 9.92 6.91 13.83
CA LYS A 70 10.43 8.22 13.43
C LYS A 70 11.16 8.14 12.09
N LYS A 71 12.09 7.19 11.93
CA LYS A 71 12.90 7.08 10.70
C LYS A 71 12.05 6.72 9.49
N ILE A 72 11.09 5.80 9.60
CA ILE A 72 10.24 5.45 8.46
C ILE A 72 9.33 6.62 8.05
N ASN A 73 8.86 7.43 9.00
CA ASN A 73 8.09 8.64 8.72
C ASN A 73 8.94 9.70 8.00
N GLU A 74 10.18 9.93 8.44
CA GLU A 74 11.12 10.83 7.75
C GLU A 74 11.35 10.41 6.30
N ILE A 75 11.48 9.09 6.05
CA ILE A 75 11.65 8.57 4.70
C ILE A 75 10.34 8.70 3.89
N ALA A 76 9.17 8.47 4.50
CA ALA A 76 7.91 8.69 3.82
C ALA A 76 7.73 10.15 3.39
N ASP A 77 8.09 11.10 4.25
CA ASP A 77 8.08 12.52 3.91
C ASP A 77 9.09 12.86 2.81
N TYR A 78 10.28 12.26 2.84
CA TYR A 78 11.26 12.38 1.77
C TYR A 78 10.71 11.88 0.44
N ILE A 79 10.07 10.70 0.39
CA ILE A 79 9.45 10.15 -0.82
C ILE A 79 8.37 11.10 -1.35
N LYS A 80 7.47 11.58 -0.47
CA LYS A 80 6.39 12.52 -0.85
C LYS A 80 6.92 13.81 -1.47
N ASN A 81 8.04 14.33 -0.96
CA ASN A 81 8.63 15.59 -1.39
C ASN A 81 9.53 15.47 -2.62
N LYS A 82 10.11 14.29 -2.88
CA LYS A 82 11.15 14.10 -3.91
C LYS A 82 10.73 13.24 -5.09
N SER A 83 9.64 12.47 -4.97
CA SER A 83 9.08 11.74 -6.12
C SER A 83 8.44 12.71 -7.13
N ILE A 84 8.36 12.31 -8.39
CA ILE A 84 7.61 13.06 -9.43
C ILE A 84 6.15 13.17 -9.01
N CYS A 85 5.56 12.06 -8.61
CA CYS A 85 4.25 12.01 -7.97
C CYS A 85 4.06 10.68 -7.23
N TRP A 86 3.09 10.67 -6.34
CA TRP A 86 2.70 9.51 -5.56
C TRP A 86 1.19 9.53 -5.30
N SER A 87 0.65 8.37 -4.98
CA SER A 87 -0.74 8.20 -4.54
C SER A 87 -0.82 7.14 -3.47
N VAL A 88 -1.73 7.31 -2.50
CA VAL A 88 -2.10 6.30 -1.51
C VAL A 88 -3.60 6.24 -1.41
N CYS A 89 -4.16 5.05 -1.65
CA CYS A 89 -5.58 4.77 -1.57
C CYS A 89 -5.85 3.66 -0.55
N TYR A 90 -7.11 3.45 -0.19
CA TYR A 90 -7.51 2.37 0.71
C TYR A 90 -8.87 1.78 0.33
N SER A 91 -9.09 0.53 0.70
CA SER A 91 -10.41 -0.07 0.84
C SER A 91 -10.67 -0.36 2.32
N ASP A 92 -11.87 -0.02 2.78
CA ASP A 92 -12.26 -0.24 4.17
C ASP A 92 -12.66 -1.70 4.46
N GLU A 93 -12.91 -2.00 5.72
CA GLU A 93 -13.28 -3.33 6.20
C GLU A 93 -14.60 -3.83 5.62
N ASN A 94 -15.56 -2.95 5.37
CA ASN A 94 -16.85 -3.33 4.78
C ASN A 94 -16.69 -3.72 3.31
N GLU A 95 -15.88 -2.97 2.57
CA GLU A 95 -15.54 -3.31 1.20
C GLU A 95 -14.75 -4.61 1.13
N ILE A 96 -13.76 -4.80 2.02
CA ILE A 96 -12.99 -6.06 2.13
C ILE A 96 -13.93 -7.25 2.38
N ASP A 97 -14.90 -7.10 3.28
CA ASP A 97 -15.86 -8.16 3.58
C ASP A 97 -16.83 -8.44 2.42
N THR A 98 -17.14 -7.42 1.61
CA THR A 98 -18.05 -7.54 0.47
C THR A 98 -17.42 -8.22 -0.74
N ILE A 99 -16.21 -7.76 -1.14
CA ILE A 99 -15.57 -8.21 -2.40
C ILE A 99 -14.35 -9.12 -2.19
N ASN A 100 -14.01 -9.45 -0.97
CA ASN A 100 -12.81 -10.11 -0.44
C ASN A 100 -11.53 -9.29 -0.58
N ILE A 101 -10.53 -9.66 0.25
CA ILE A 101 -9.25 -8.91 0.35
C ILE A 101 -8.48 -8.85 -0.97
N ARG A 102 -8.51 -9.92 -1.76
CA ARG A 102 -7.80 -9.93 -3.05
C ARG A 102 -8.38 -8.89 -4.00
N GLN A 103 -9.71 -8.85 -4.14
CA GLN A 103 -10.38 -7.88 -5.04
C GLN A 103 -10.25 -6.45 -4.48
N ALA A 104 -10.39 -6.27 -3.17
CA ALA A 104 -10.20 -4.97 -2.51
C ALA A 104 -8.78 -4.44 -2.75
N THR A 105 -7.74 -5.27 -2.57
CA THR A 105 -6.34 -4.87 -2.84
C THR A 105 -6.16 -4.46 -4.30
N LEU A 106 -6.61 -5.28 -5.26
CA LEU A 106 -6.48 -4.98 -6.70
C LEU A 106 -7.24 -3.72 -7.10
N LYS A 107 -8.42 -3.48 -6.51
CA LYS A 107 -9.18 -2.24 -6.71
C LYS A 107 -8.39 -1.04 -6.21
N THR A 108 -7.90 -1.11 -4.98
CA THR A 108 -7.13 -0.02 -4.36
C THR A 108 -5.86 0.32 -5.15
N MET A 109 -5.12 -0.69 -5.64
CA MET A 109 -3.96 -0.48 -6.53
C MET A 109 -4.36 0.26 -7.82
N ARG A 110 -5.50 -0.09 -8.41
CA ARG A 110 -6.00 0.57 -9.63
C ARG A 110 -6.42 2.01 -9.39
N GLU A 111 -6.98 2.30 -8.22
CA GLU A 111 -7.30 3.67 -7.82
C GLU A 111 -6.02 4.51 -7.71
N CYS A 112 -4.95 3.98 -7.10
CA CYS A 112 -3.65 4.65 -7.07
C CYS A 112 -3.11 4.93 -8.49
N ILE A 113 -3.18 3.96 -9.41
CA ILE A 113 -2.72 4.14 -10.80
C ILE A 113 -3.53 5.23 -11.51
N LYS A 114 -4.86 5.25 -11.31
CA LYS A 114 -5.74 6.28 -11.87
C LYS A 114 -5.38 7.68 -11.37
N GLU A 115 -5.13 7.82 -10.06
CA GLU A 115 -4.69 9.10 -9.49
C GLU A 115 -3.33 9.54 -10.02
N ILE A 116 -2.35 8.63 -10.12
CA ILE A 116 -1.05 8.91 -10.73
C ILE A 116 -1.22 9.41 -12.17
N HIS A 117 -2.02 8.73 -12.98
CA HIS A 117 -2.28 9.16 -14.36
C HIS A 117 -2.87 10.57 -14.41
N THR A 118 -3.84 10.89 -13.56
CA THR A 118 -4.44 12.22 -13.47
C THR A 118 -3.39 13.27 -13.09
N LYS A 119 -2.56 12.99 -12.07
CA LYS A 119 -1.49 13.90 -11.62
C LYS A 119 -0.46 14.13 -12.72
N LEU A 120 -0.01 13.10 -13.41
CA LEU A 120 0.96 13.23 -14.51
C LEU A 120 0.41 14.05 -15.66
N SER A 121 -0.85 13.86 -16.03
CA SER A 121 -1.50 14.65 -17.09
C SER A 121 -1.60 16.14 -16.76
N THR A 122 -1.62 16.51 -15.48
CA THR A 122 -1.62 17.92 -15.05
C THR A 122 -0.21 18.49 -14.93
N LEU A 123 0.80 17.66 -14.62
CA LEU A 123 2.19 18.09 -14.48
C LEU A 123 2.84 18.36 -15.83
N ASN A 124 2.76 17.42 -16.76
CA ASN A 124 3.32 17.57 -18.10
C ASN A 124 2.74 16.50 -19.04
N ASP A 125 2.21 16.91 -20.16
CA ASP A 125 1.62 16.05 -21.19
C ASP A 125 2.60 15.09 -21.86
N LEU A 126 3.89 15.28 -21.70
CA LEU A 126 4.93 14.39 -22.24
C LEU A 126 5.10 13.09 -21.42
N TYR A 127 4.64 13.06 -20.16
CA TYR A 127 4.73 11.87 -19.37
C TYR A 127 3.90 10.72 -19.93
N LYS A 128 4.55 9.56 -20.10
CA LYS A 128 3.93 8.31 -20.56
C LYS A 128 4.23 7.20 -19.59
N ILE A 129 3.19 6.55 -19.09
CA ILE A 129 3.34 5.35 -18.27
C ILE A 129 3.84 4.22 -19.17
N SER A 130 5.09 3.82 -19.00
CA SER A 130 5.72 2.75 -19.78
C SER A 130 5.51 1.39 -19.13
N LEU A 131 5.55 1.32 -17.80
CA LEU A 131 5.49 0.06 -17.07
C LEU A 131 4.96 0.25 -15.63
N LEU A 132 4.12 -0.69 -15.19
CA LEU A 132 3.74 -0.86 -13.80
C LEU A 132 4.59 -1.98 -13.17
N LEU A 133 5.32 -1.67 -12.11
CA LEU A 133 6.09 -2.62 -11.29
C LEU A 133 5.26 -2.92 -10.04
N VAL A 134 4.64 -4.09 -9.99
CA VAL A 134 3.71 -4.46 -8.90
C VAL A 134 4.38 -5.48 -7.99
N ASP A 135 4.39 -5.23 -6.66
CA ASP A 135 4.83 -6.25 -5.72
C ASP A 135 3.94 -7.49 -5.75
N GLY A 136 4.57 -8.66 -5.53
CA GLY A 136 3.86 -9.94 -5.52
C GLY A 136 3.75 -10.62 -6.88
N ASN A 137 2.70 -11.45 -7.04
CA ASN A 137 2.50 -12.31 -8.21
C ASN A 137 1.10 -12.24 -8.80
N ASP A 138 0.29 -11.28 -8.36
CA ASP A 138 -1.13 -11.20 -8.71
C ASP A 138 -1.51 -9.77 -9.10
N PHE A 139 -1.54 -9.51 -10.38
CA PHE A 139 -2.14 -8.32 -10.96
C PHE A 139 -2.76 -8.66 -12.32
N LYS A 140 -3.90 -8.06 -12.65
CA LYS A 140 -4.56 -8.29 -13.94
C LYS A 140 -4.36 -7.09 -14.85
N PRO A 141 -4.35 -7.29 -16.18
CA PRO A 141 -4.31 -6.20 -17.15
C PRO A 141 -5.26 -5.08 -16.75
N TYR A 142 -4.77 -3.86 -16.78
CA TYR A 142 -5.55 -2.67 -16.45
C TYR A 142 -5.67 -1.77 -17.67
N MET A 143 -6.92 -1.42 -17.98
CA MET A 143 -7.24 -0.51 -19.09
C MET A 143 -7.47 0.87 -18.52
N LEU A 144 -6.72 1.83 -19.01
CA LEU A 144 -6.89 3.23 -18.71
C LEU A 144 -7.56 3.93 -19.87
N PHE A 145 -8.59 4.74 -19.58
CA PHE A 145 -9.21 5.57 -20.62
C PHE A 145 -8.39 6.86 -20.78
N ASP A 146 -7.82 7.04 -21.94
CA ASP A 146 -7.11 8.26 -22.32
C ASP A 146 -8.10 9.22 -22.99
N THR A 147 -8.40 10.32 -22.30
CA THR A 147 -9.33 11.35 -22.77
C THR A 147 -8.82 12.12 -23.97
N LYS A 148 -7.50 12.16 -24.20
CA LYS A 148 -6.89 12.87 -25.36
C LYS A 148 -7.07 12.08 -26.64
N THR A 149 -6.85 10.76 -26.57
CA THR A 149 -7.02 9.85 -27.74
C THR A 149 -8.43 9.31 -27.84
N ASN A 150 -9.28 9.55 -26.84
CA ASN A 150 -10.63 8.99 -26.71
C ASN A 150 -10.64 7.45 -26.87
N ALA A 151 -9.64 6.78 -26.30
CA ALA A 151 -9.44 5.34 -26.41
C ALA A 151 -8.99 4.71 -25.10
N TYR A 152 -9.25 3.40 -24.95
CA TYR A 152 -8.69 2.63 -23.86
C TYR A 152 -7.28 2.16 -24.22
N GLN A 153 -6.32 2.42 -23.33
CA GLN A 153 -4.97 1.92 -23.41
C GLN A 153 -4.73 0.86 -22.35
N GLN A 154 -4.23 -0.30 -22.74
CA GLN A 154 -3.75 -1.29 -21.77
C GLN A 154 -2.37 -0.87 -21.27
N LEU A 155 -2.22 -0.76 -19.94
CA LEU A 155 -0.93 -0.52 -19.31
C LEU A 155 -0.15 -1.84 -19.17
N ASN A 156 1.11 -1.82 -19.60
CA ASN A 156 2.03 -2.92 -19.38
C ASN A 156 2.33 -3.04 -17.88
N HIS A 157 2.41 -4.27 -17.36
CA HIS A 157 2.75 -4.52 -15.97
C HIS A 157 3.62 -5.76 -15.83
N ILE A 158 4.40 -5.79 -14.76
CA ILE A 158 5.19 -6.93 -14.32
C ILE A 158 4.96 -7.11 -12.83
N CYS A 159 4.56 -8.33 -12.43
CA CYS A 159 4.51 -8.73 -11.03
C CYS A 159 5.91 -9.20 -10.59
N ILE A 160 6.37 -8.71 -9.43
CA ILE A 160 7.72 -8.97 -8.94
C ILE A 160 7.63 -9.41 -7.47
N GLU A 161 7.73 -10.71 -7.23
CA GLU A 161 7.71 -11.25 -5.86
C GLU A 161 8.86 -10.68 -5.02
N GLY A 162 8.51 -10.06 -3.88
CA GLY A 162 9.45 -9.33 -3.03
C GLY A 162 10.11 -8.16 -3.76
N GLY A 163 9.32 -7.44 -4.56
CA GLY A 163 9.74 -6.30 -5.35
C GLY A 163 10.25 -5.15 -4.49
N ASP A 164 9.72 -4.99 -3.28
CA ASP A 164 10.16 -4.06 -2.24
C ASP A 164 11.63 -4.24 -1.81
N ASN A 165 12.18 -5.43 -2.05
CA ASN A 165 13.60 -5.75 -1.86
C ASN A 165 14.41 -5.77 -3.16
N LYS A 166 13.83 -5.35 -4.28
CA LYS A 166 14.45 -5.40 -5.60
C LYS A 166 14.49 -4.06 -6.31
N TYR A 167 13.41 -3.28 -6.21
CA TYR A 167 13.24 -2.01 -6.93
C TYR A 167 12.89 -0.86 -6.00
N THR A 168 13.56 0.27 -6.16
CA THR A 168 13.39 1.44 -5.30
C THR A 168 11.98 2.02 -5.37
N ALA A 169 11.32 2.01 -6.53
CA ALA A 169 9.97 2.51 -6.68
C ALA A 169 8.93 1.66 -5.93
N ILE A 170 9.10 0.31 -5.92
CA ILE A 170 8.23 -0.59 -5.15
C ILE A 170 8.50 -0.41 -3.64
N ALA A 171 9.78 -0.30 -3.23
CA ALA A 171 10.14 -0.05 -1.83
C ALA A 171 9.54 1.28 -1.33
N ALA A 172 9.56 2.33 -2.15
CA ALA A 172 8.93 3.61 -1.82
C ALA A 172 7.41 3.47 -1.66
N ALA A 173 6.74 2.72 -2.54
CA ALA A 173 5.30 2.43 -2.42
C ALA A 173 5.00 1.63 -1.13
N SER A 174 5.80 0.60 -0.82
CA SER A 174 5.70 -0.18 0.42
C SER A 174 5.76 0.69 1.67
N ILE A 175 6.73 1.63 1.72
CA ILE A 175 6.89 2.58 2.83
C ILE A 175 5.64 3.44 2.97
N LEU A 176 5.16 4.05 1.87
CA LEU A 176 3.98 4.92 1.93
C LEU A 176 2.72 4.17 2.36
N ALA A 177 2.44 3.01 1.77
CA ALA A 177 1.27 2.21 2.14
C ALA A 177 1.30 1.80 3.63
N LYS A 178 2.49 1.39 4.13
CA LYS A 178 2.67 1.03 5.54
C LYS A 178 2.48 2.22 6.48
N VAL A 179 3.12 3.34 6.19
CA VAL A 179 3.06 4.54 7.06
C VAL A 179 1.62 5.05 7.16
N GLU A 180 0.92 5.19 6.04
CA GLU A 180 -0.47 5.66 6.04
C GLU A 180 -1.40 4.70 6.79
N ARG A 181 -1.18 3.39 6.65
CA ARG A 181 -1.94 2.41 7.43
C ARG A 181 -1.65 2.48 8.91
N ASP A 182 -0.41 2.61 9.31
CA ASP A 182 -0.02 2.67 10.72
C ASP A 182 -0.54 3.96 11.39
N LEU A 183 -0.53 5.09 10.67
CA LEU A 183 -1.13 6.35 11.09
C LEU A 183 -2.66 6.24 11.27
N TYR A 184 -3.35 5.57 10.33
CA TYR A 184 -4.77 5.30 10.46
C TYR A 184 -5.09 4.48 11.73
N ILE A 185 -4.37 3.39 11.98
CA ILE A 185 -4.58 2.59 13.18
C ILE A 185 -4.30 3.40 14.46
N LYS A 186 -3.23 4.20 14.46
CA LYS A 186 -2.91 5.08 15.58
C LYS A 186 -4.03 6.07 15.85
N LYS A 187 -4.52 6.75 14.81
CA LYS A 187 -5.63 7.71 14.91
C LYS A 187 -6.87 7.04 15.49
N LEU A 188 -7.29 5.88 14.98
CA LEU A 188 -8.43 5.14 15.52
C LEU A 188 -8.24 4.79 17.00
N CYS A 189 -7.05 4.36 17.39
CA CYS A 189 -6.74 4.03 18.78
C CYS A 189 -6.69 5.26 19.70
N ASP A 190 -6.37 6.45 19.18
CA ASP A 190 -6.37 7.69 19.96
C ASP A 190 -7.79 8.25 20.13
N GLU A 191 -8.64 8.09 19.11
CA GLU A 191 -10.06 8.46 19.13
C GLU A 191 -10.91 7.45 19.94
N ASN A 192 -10.49 6.19 20.03
CA ASN A 192 -11.20 5.08 20.67
C ASN A 192 -10.24 4.29 21.58
N PRO A 193 -9.96 4.76 22.80
CA PRO A 193 -8.97 4.16 23.71
C PRO A 193 -9.23 2.68 24.04
N GLU A 194 -10.48 2.24 24.04
CA GLU A 194 -10.89 0.84 24.25
C GLU A 194 -10.31 -0.12 23.20
N LEU A 195 -9.95 0.34 22.01
CA LEU A 195 -9.28 -0.47 21.00
C LEU A 195 -7.89 -0.90 21.45
N LYS A 196 -7.17 -0.04 22.19
CA LYS A 196 -5.89 -0.36 22.82
C LYS A 196 -6.09 -1.36 23.96
N GLU A 197 -7.04 -1.07 24.83
CA GLU A 197 -7.28 -1.83 26.06
C GLU A 197 -7.78 -3.24 25.76
N LYS A 198 -8.82 -3.36 24.91
CA LYS A 198 -9.47 -4.63 24.60
C LYS A 198 -8.64 -5.52 23.66
N TYR A 199 -8.00 -4.91 22.64
CA TYR A 199 -7.41 -5.67 21.53
C TYR A 199 -5.91 -5.44 21.34
N GLY A 200 -5.30 -4.44 22.01
CA GLY A 200 -3.87 -4.10 21.88
C GLY A 200 -3.47 -3.58 20.50
N LEU A 201 -4.40 -2.90 19.78
CA LEU A 201 -4.24 -2.51 18.38
C LEU A 201 -3.13 -1.48 18.16
N ASP A 202 -2.81 -0.68 19.16
CA ASP A 202 -1.67 0.25 19.15
C ASP A 202 -0.34 -0.45 18.89
N LYS A 203 -0.19 -1.70 19.36
CA LYS A 203 1.01 -2.51 19.23
C LYS A 203 0.93 -3.50 18.08
N ASN A 204 -0.17 -4.26 18.01
CA ASN A 204 -0.29 -5.37 17.06
C ASN A 204 -0.81 -4.94 15.66
N LYS A 205 -1.25 -3.70 15.49
CA LYS A 205 -1.75 -3.14 14.22
C LYS A 205 -2.84 -3.99 13.56
N GLY A 206 -3.60 -4.74 14.36
CA GLY A 206 -4.71 -5.61 13.91
C GLY A 206 -4.30 -7.02 13.48
N TYR A 207 -3.02 -7.40 13.63
CA TYR A 207 -2.60 -8.78 13.41
C TYR A 207 -3.08 -9.70 14.55
N GLY A 208 -3.24 -10.99 14.23
CA GLY A 208 -3.77 -12.01 15.14
C GLY A 208 -2.81 -12.42 16.26
N THR A 209 -2.33 -11.47 17.04
CA THR A 209 -1.56 -11.77 18.27
C THR A 209 -2.45 -12.37 19.34
N LYS A 210 -1.84 -13.02 20.35
CA LYS A 210 -2.59 -13.60 21.48
C LYS A 210 -3.53 -12.57 22.11
N GLN A 211 -3.04 -11.36 22.40
CA GLN A 211 -3.84 -10.28 22.98
C GLN A 211 -5.06 -9.92 22.13
N HIS A 212 -4.87 -9.79 20.80
CA HIS A 212 -5.97 -9.47 19.88
C HIS A 212 -7.03 -10.58 19.85
N LEU A 213 -6.59 -11.85 19.73
CA LEU A 213 -7.48 -12.99 19.70
C LEU A 213 -8.24 -13.17 21.03
N ASP A 214 -7.58 -12.98 22.17
CA ASP A 214 -8.21 -13.05 23.49
C ASP A 214 -9.21 -11.89 23.66
N GLY A 215 -8.89 -10.69 23.19
CA GLY A 215 -9.81 -9.57 23.15
C GLY A 215 -11.07 -9.86 22.34
N ILE A 216 -10.94 -10.46 21.15
CA ILE A 216 -12.10 -10.87 20.33
C ILE A 216 -12.94 -11.92 21.06
N ARG A 217 -12.34 -12.91 21.74
CA ARG A 217 -13.08 -13.91 22.51
C ARG A 217 -13.86 -13.31 23.67
N GLN A 218 -13.28 -12.31 24.33
CA GLN A 218 -13.83 -11.72 25.55
C GLN A 218 -14.89 -10.62 25.25
N TYR A 219 -14.64 -9.79 24.24
CA TYR A 219 -15.42 -8.58 23.99
C TYR A 219 -16.18 -8.60 22.65
N GLY A 220 -15.99 -9.65 21.83
CA GLY A 220 -16.52 -9.66 20.46
C GLY A 220 -15.64 -8.85 19.50
N ILE A 221 -16.24 -8.42 18.40
CA ILE A 221 -15.57 -7.60 17.38
C ILE A 221 -16.13 -6.18 17.37
N SER A 222 -15.29 -5.19 17.07
CA SER A 222 -15.72 -3.81 16.81
C SER A 222 -16.15 -3.64 15.35
N GLN A 223 -16.73 -2.49 15.03
CA GLN A 223 -17.16 -2.14 13.66
C GLN A 223 -16.02 -2.14 12.63
N TRP A 224 -14.78 -1.94 13.04
CA TRP A 224 -13.60 -1.94 12.17
C TRP A 224 -12.93 -3.30 12.00
N HIS A 225 -13.46 -4.37 12.61
CA HIS A 225 -12.99 -5.73 12.35
C HIS A 225 -13.54 -6.26 11.04
N ARG A 226 -12.73 -7.03 10.35
CA ARG A 226 -13.11 -7.71 9.10
C ARG A 226 -13.88 -8.97 9.44
N LYS A 227 -15.19 -8.95 9.27
CA LYS A 227 -16.11 -10.02 9.67
C LYS A 227 -15.84 -11.34 8.96
N THR A 228 -15.22 -11.30 7.78
CA THR A 228 -14.88 -12.49 6.98
C THR A 228 -13.53 -13.11 7.35
N TYR A 229 -12.79 -12.55 8.34
CA TYR A 229 -11.43 -12.98 8.69
C TYR A 229 -11.37 -13.87 9.92
N GLY A 230 -10.64 -15.00 9.80
CA GLY A 230 -10.22 -15.83 10.93
C GLY A 230 -11.28 -15.99 12.01
N LEU A 231 -10.93 -15.63 13.24
CA LEU A 231 -11.82 -15.72 14.41
C LEU A 231 -13.01 -14.77 14.35
N CYS A 232 -12.88 -13.62 13.64
CA CYS A 232 -13.97 -12.63 13.55
C CYS A 232 -15.26 -13.20 12.96
N LYS A 233 -15.18 -14.23 12.11
CA LYS A 233 -16.36 -14.90 11.52
C LYS A 233 -17.36 -15.44 12.54
N ASN A 234 -16.91 -15.70 13.74
CA ASN A 234 -17.70 -16.34 14.79
C ASN A 234 -18.32 -15.31 15.76
N TYR A 235 -18.15 -14.02 15.51
CA TYR A 235 -18.58 -12.96 16.40
C TYR A 235 -19.39 -11.89 15.66
N THR A 236 -20.31 -11.28 16.38
CA THR A 236 -21.04 -10.07 15.92
C THR A 236 -20.44 -8.82 16.53
N VAL A 237 -20.69 -7.68 15.91
CA VAL A 237 -20.31 -6.36 16.47
C VAL A 237 -21.03 -6.17 17.80
N SER A 238 -20.31 -5.79 18.85
CA SER A 238 -20.89 -5.54 20.18
C SER A 238 -21.89 -4.40 20.13
N SER A 239 -23.07 -4.62 20.66
CA SER A 239 -24.21 -3.67 20.64
C SER A 239 -23.95 -2.35 21.39
N SER A 240 -22.84 -2.22 22.12
CA SER A 240 -22.44 -0.97 22.80
C SER A 240 -21.88 0.10 21.84
N GLU A 241 -21.64 -0.23 20.58
CA GLU A 241 -21.09 0.69 19.57
C GLU A 241 -22.15 1.17 18.55
N ILE A 242 -23.40 0.72 18.68
CA ILE A 242 -24.53 1.19 17.86
C ILE A 242 -25.23 2.32 18.63
N SER A 243 -24.52 3.37 18.98
CA SER A 243 -25.12 4.60 19.48
C SER A 243 -25.07 5.66 18.41
N SER A 244 -26.23 5.78 17.72
CA SER A 244 -26.83 7.03 17.25
C SER A 244 -25.91 8.06 16.59
N GLU A 245 -25.92 8.08 15.27
CA GLU A 245 -25.95 9.38 14.62
C GLU A 245 -27.44 9.77 14.36
N PRO A 246 -27.81 11.00 14.67
CA PRO A 246 -29.11 11.54 14.39
C PRO A 246 -29.32 11.79 12.89
#